data_f745614542a65a16863da940ecfe4d10
#
_entry.id   f745614542a65a16863da940ecfe4d10
#
_cell.length_a   1.000
_cell.length_b   1.000
_cell.length_c   1.000
_cell.angle_alpha   90.00
_cell.angle_beta   90.00
_cell.angle_gamma   90.00
#
_symmetry.space_group_name_H-M   'P 1'
#
loop_
_entity.id
_entity.type
_entity.pdbx_description
1 polymer ?
#
loop_
_entity_poly.entity_id
_entity_poly.type
_entity_poly.pdbx_seq_one_letter_code
_entity_poly.pdbx_strand_id
1 'polypeptide(L)'
;KRRGIAGMIFVFKIAGAAAETNLSMDEVFKIATDANNNIRTLGVAVSPCTLPEAGKPTFEISNDEIEIGMGIHGEPGIKREKLRPANDLVDDLYKRIMDDAKLKSNDNIAIMINSLGATPLEELYIVSKRVNENLSNSNINNIKTYVGRYATSMEMAGMSITTLKLNDNLKELLLANSECPFWNN
;
A
#
# COMPACT_ATOMS: atom_id res chain seq x y z
N LYS A 1 -5.85 -1.92 14.63
CA LYS A 1 -4.39 -1.81 14.67
C LYS A 1 -3.91 -1.48 13.26
N ARG A 2 -3.25 -0.34 13.06
CA ARG A 2 -2.77 0.08 11.74
C ARG A 2 -1.55 -0.72 11.30
N ARG A 3 -1.45 -0.99 9.99
CA ARG A 3 -0.29 -1.55 9.31
C ARG A 3 0.21 -0.54 8.28
N GLY A 4 1.51 -0.29 8.24
CA GLY A 4 2.12 0.63 7.26
C GLY A 4 2.38 -0.04 5.92
N ILE A 5 2.94 -1.24 5.93
CA ILE A 5 3.39 -2.01 4.75
C ILE A 5 4.13 -1.06 3.77
N ALA A 6 3.69 -1.01 2.51
CA ALA A 6 4.30 -0.15 1.50
C ALA A 6 4.01 1.34 1.66
N GLY A 7 3.10 1.74 2.55
CA GLY A 7 2.85 3.15 2.86
C GLY A 7 4.07 3.88 3.40
N MET A 8 5.03 3.17 4.01
CA MET A 8 6.30 3.75 4.45
C MET A 8 7.08 4.40 3.30
N ILE A 9 6.96 3.87 2.09
CA ILE A 9 7.67 4.39 0.91
C ILE A 9 7.17 5.80 0.57
N PHE A 10 5.86 6.06 0.67
CA PHE A 10 5.33 7.41 0.51
C PHE A 10 5.90 8.38 1.54
N VAL A 11 6.03 7.94 2.80
CA VAL A 11 6.62 8.79 3.86
C VAL A 11 8.08 9.09 3.55
N PHE A 12 8.88 8.08 3.16
CA PHE A 12 10.29 8.27 2.80
C PHE A 12 10.44 9.23 1.62
N LYS A 13 9.64 9.04 0.55
CA LYS A 13 9.66 9.91 -0.62
C LYS A 13 9.35 11.36 -0.28
N ILE A 14 8.28 11.59 0.49
CA ILE A 14 7.84 12.93 0.87
C ILE A 14 8.83 13.60 1.83
N ALA A 15 9.31 12.88 2.85
CA ALA A 15 10.28 13.40 3.80
C ALA A 15 11.62 13.75 3.11
N GLY A 16 12.10 12.88 2.20
CA GLY A 16 13.29 13.12 1.41
C GLY A 16 13.15 14.37 0.53
N ALA A 17 12.04 14.49 -0.21
CA ALA A 17 11.76 15.67 -1.03
C ALA A 17 11.67 16.95 -0.19
N ALA A 18 11.05 16.90 0.99
CA ALA A 18 10.98 18.03 1.91
C ALA A 18 12.37 18.44 2.44
N ALA A 19 13.23 17.45 2.75
CA ALA A 19 14.59 17.73 3.20
C ALA A 19 15.46 18.46 2.15
N GLU A 20 15.23 18.19 0.86
CA GLU A 20 15.91 18.87 -0.25
C GLU A 20 15.50 20.34 -0.42
N THR A 21 14.42 20.80 0.23
CA THR A 21 13.94 22.19 0.13
C THR A 21 14.50 23.12 1.21
N ASN A 22 15.57 22.73 1.91
CA ASN A 22 16.19 23.49 3.00
C ASN A 22 15.27 23.78 4.21
N LEU A 23 14.24 22.97 4.41
CA LEU A 23 13.39 23.03 5.60
C LEU A 23 14.15 22.56 6.84
N SER A 24 13.77 23.09 8.00
CA SER A 24 14.27 22.59 9.28
C SER A 24 13.82 21.14 9.56
N MET A 25 14.54 20.45 10.43
CA MET A 25 14.18 19.11 10.87
C MET A 25 12.74 19.03 11.40
N ASP A 26 12.30 20.03 12.16
CA ASP A 26 10.96 20.09 12.72
C ASP A 26 9.88 20.25 11.64
N GLU A 27 10.16 20.99 10.58
CA GLU A 27 9.26 21.14 9.44
C GLU A 27 9.17 19.84 8.63
N VAL A 28 10.31 19.20 8.34
CA VAL A 28 10.34 17.87 7.68
C VAL A 28 9.58 16.83 8.51
N PHE A 29 9.77 16.81 9.84
CA PHE A 29 9.06 15.92 10.74
C PHE A 29 7.54 16.14 10.69
N LYS A 30 7.07 17.38 10.69
CA LYS A 30 5.64 17.72 10.56
C LYS A 30 5.05 17.21 9.24
N ILE A 31 5.78 17.45 8.13
CA ILE A 31 5.35 16.98 6.79
C ILE A 31 5.29 15.46 6.73
N ALA A 32 6.31 14.75 7.22
CA ALA A 32 6.34 13.29 7.29
C ALA A 32 5.19 12.74 8.15
N THR A 33 4.90 13.40 9.27
CA THR A 33 3.78 13.06 10.15
C THR A 33 2.44 13.29 9.46
N ASP A 34 2.27 14.39 8.73
CA ASP A 34 1.05 14.65 7.95
C ASP A 34 0.87 13.59 6.87
N ALA A 35 1.89 13.26 6.11
CA ALA A 35 1.84 12.17 5.13
C ALA A 35 1.42 10.85 5.78
N ASN A 36 2.06 10.45 6.89
CA ASN A 36 1.74 9.22 7.60
C ASN A 36 0.27 9.19 8.11
N ASN A 37 -0.26 10.31 8.56
CA ASN A 37 -1.65 10.42 9.01
C ASN A 37 -2.66 10.28 7.86
N ASN A 38 -2.26 10.62 6.64
CA ASN A 38 -3.07 10.57 5.43
C ASN A 38 -2.93 9.26 4.64
N ILE A 39 -2.12 8.29 5.12
CA ILE A 39 -1.94 6.98 4.51
C ILE A 39 -2.91 5.96 5.11
N ARG A 40 -3.48 5.11 4.24
CA ARG A 40 -4.20 3.89 4.63
C ARG A 40 -3.73 2.74 3.78
N THR A 41 -3.49 1.61 4.43
CA THR A 41 -3.01 0.39 3.78
C THR A 41 -3.79 -0.80 4.27
N LEU A 42 -4.10 -1.71 3.35
CA LEU A 42 -4.64 -3.02 3.68
C LEU A 42 -4.03 -4.06 2.74
N GLY A 43 -3.49 -5.11 3.31
CA GLY A 43 -2.91 -6.23 2.58
C GLY A 43 -3.74 -7.49 2.66
N VAL A 44 -3.46 -8.42 1.78
CA VAL A 44 -3.94 -9.79 1.80
C VAL A 44 -2.79 -10.74 1.51
N ALA A 45 -2.65 -11.78 2.30
CA ALA A 45 -1.72 -12.87 2.07
C ALA A 45 -2.48 -14.10 1.56
N VAL A 46 -1.91 -14.76 0.56
CA VAL A 46 -2.41 -15.99 -0.06
C VAL A 46 -1.53 -17.19 0.34
N SER A 47 -0.26 -16.92 0.64
CA SER A 47 0.65 -17.92 1.23
C SER A 47 1.54 -17.27 2.30
N PRO A 48 2.07 -18.07 3.24
CA PRO A 48 3.04 -17.58 4.19
C PRO A 48 4.41 -17.36 3.53
N CYS A 49 5.32 -16.72 4.25
CA CYS A 49 6.74 -16.78 3.97
C CYS A 49 7.47 -17.70 4.99
N THR A 50 8.64 -18.17 4.63
CA THR A 50 9.49 -18.99 5.50
C THR A 50 10.75 -18.22 5.85
N LEU A 51 10.91 -17.87 7.13
CA LEU A 51 12.15 -17.27 7.59
C LEU A 51 13.27 -18.31 7.55
N PRO A 52 14.41 -18.03 6.90
CA PRO A 52 15.52 -18.98 6.78
C PRO A 52 15.99 -19.56 8.13
N GLU A 53 16.04 -18.74 9.15
CA GLU A 53 16.45 -19.11 10.50
C GLU A 53 15.44 -20.05 11.19
N ALA A 54 14.16 -19.87 10.92
CA ALA A 54 13.09 -20.65 11.54
C ALA A 54 12.87 -22.00 10.84
N GLY A 55 13.19 -22.11 9.54
CA GLY A 55 12.99 -23.30 8.71
C GLY A 55 11.53 -23.76 8.59
N LYS A 56 10.58 -22.90 8.97
CA LYS A 56 9.14 -23.18 8.93
C LYS A 56 8.35 -21.93 8.56
N PRO A 57 7.15 -22.09 7.99
CA PRO A 57 6.28 -20.95 7.65
C PRO A 57 5.98 -20.07 8.87
N THR A 58 5.84 -18.77 8.62
CA THR A 58 5.49 -17.76 9.65
C THR A 58 4.07 -17.92 10.18
N PHE A 59 3.20 -18.52 9.39
CA PHE A 59 1.83 -18.89 9.77
C PHE A 59 1.33 -20.04 8.88
N GLU A 60 0.24 -20.68 9.27
CA GLU A 60 -0.39 -21.73 8.49
C GLU A 60 -1.65 -21.19 7.83
N ILE A 61 -1.84 -21.50 6.54
CA ILE A 61 -3.02 -21.14 5.76
C ILE A 61 -3.28 -22.26 4.74
N SER A 62 -4.54 -22.61 4.52
CA SER A 62 -4.92 -23.60 3.52
C SER A 62 -4.83 -23.02 2.11
N ASN A 63 -4.64 -23.86 1.08
CA ASN A 63 -4.48 -23.43 -0.31
C ASN A 63 -5.70 -22.65 -0.87
N ASP A 64 -6.87 -22.79 -0.24
CA ASP A 64 -8.11 -22.13 -0.61
C ASP A 64 -8.51 -21.00 0.35
N GLU A 65 -7.57 -20.54 1.17
CA GLU A 65 -7.79 -19.47 2.14
C GLU A 65 -6.90 -18.25 1.87
N ILE A 66 -7.34 -17.10 2.37
CA ILE A 66 -6.60 -15.85 2.40
C ILE A 66 -6.64 -15.24 3.80
N GLU A 67 -5.61 -14.48 4.15
CA GLU A 67 -5.57 -13.70 5.38
C GLU A 67 -5.52 -12.21 5.07
N ILE A 68 -6.56 -11.47 5.46
CA ILE A 68 -6.69 -10.04 5.23
C ILE A 68 -6.09 -9.27 6.41
N GLY A 69 -5.32 -8.22 6.11
CA GLY A 69 -4.75 -7.31 7.11
C GLY A 69 -3.48 -7.81 7.77
N MET A 70 -2.84 -8.83 7.22
CA MET A 70 -1.55 -9.32 7.70
C MET A 70 -0.45 -8.28 7.50
N GLY A 71 0.50 -8.23 8.42
CA GLY A 71 1.73 -7.45 8.31
C GLY A 71 2.86 -8.24 7.64
N ILE A 72 3.88 -7.52 7.17
CA ILE A 72 5.03 -8.12 6.46
C ILE A 72 6.03 -8.83 7.36
N HIS A 73 5.91 -8.71 8.68
CA HIS A 73 6.75 -9.42 9.65
C HIS A 73 6.02 -10.59 10.32
N GLY A 74 4.90 -11.05 9.72
CA GLY A 74 4.08 -12.14 10.28
C GLY A 74 3.08 -11.70 11.35
N GLU A 75 2.82 -10.39 11.46
CA GLU A 75 1.78 -9.91 12.35
C GLU A 75 0.41 -10.41 11.86
N PRO A 76 -0.43 -10.93 12.78
CA PRO A 76 -1.70 -11.55 12.39
C PRO A 76 -2.63 -10.56 11.68
N GLY A 77 -3.38 -11.08 10.73
CA GLY A 77 -4.44 -10.34 10.03
C GLY A 77 -5.64 -10.02 10.92
N ILE A 78 -6.62 -9.41 10.31
CA ILE A 78 -7.91 -9.08 10.95
C ILE A 78 -8.97 -10.14 10.66
N LYS A 79 -8.80 -10.91 9.56
CA LYS A 79 -9.76 -11.92 9.13
C LYS A 79 -9.09 -12.94 8.22
N ARG A 80 -9.42 -14.22 8.45
CA ARG A 80 -9.15 -15.32 7.51
C ARG A 80 -10.45 -15.76 6.86
N GLU A 81 -10.43 -15.98 5.55
CA GLU A 81 -11.59 -16.41 4.78
C GLU A 81 -11.18 -17.21 3.55
N LYS A 82 -12.16 -17.80 2.85
CA LYS A 82 -11.92 -18.53 1.61
C LYS A 82 -11.46 -17.59 0.49
N LEU A 83 -10.58 -18.11 -0.37
CA LEU A 83 -10.17 -17.44 -1.60
C LEU A 83 -11.41 -17.14 -2.46
N ARG A 84 -11.46 -15.97 -3.04
CA ARG A 84 -12.56 -15.48 -3.88
C ARG A 84 -12.03 -14.77 -5.11
N PRO A 85 -12.88 -14.50 -6.12
CA PRO A 85 -12.47 -13.78 -7.31
C PRO A 85 -11.76 -12.46 -6.99
N ALA A 86 -10.75 -12.14 -7.80
CA ALA A 86 -9.90 -10.96 -7.57
C ALA A 86 -10.72 -9.65 -7.45
N ASN A 87 -11.75 -9.48 -8.30
CA ASN A 87 -12.59 -8.27 -8.26
C ASN A 87 -13.31 -8.12 -6.91
N ASP A 88 -13.90 -9.21 -6.40
CA ASP A 88 -14.65 -9.19 -5.13
C ASP A 88 -13.72 -8.91 -3.95
N LEU A 89 -12.50 -9.46 -4.01
CA LEU A 89 -11.46 -9.20 -3.01
C LEU A 89 -11.02 -7.72 -3.04
N VAL A 90 -10.72 -7.21 -4.23
CA VAL A 90 -10.30 -5.81 -4.40
C VAL A 90 -11.41 -4.84 -3.95
N ASP A 91 -12.66 -5.13 -4.25
CA ASP A 91 -13.81 -4.29 -3.85
C ASP A 91 -13.94 -4.20 -2.32
N ASP A 92 -13.76 -5.31 -1.61
CA ASP A 92 -13.78 -5.32 -0.14
C ASP A 92 -12.60 -4.54 0.45
N LEU A 93 -11.37 -4.78 -0.04
CA LEU A 93 -10.19 -4.04 0.41
C LEU A 93 -10.32 -2.54 0.13
N TYR A 94 -10.75 -2.18 -1.07
CA TYR A 94 -10.99 -0.81 -1.49
C TYR A 94 -12.00 -0.12 -0.56
N LYS A 95 -13.16 -0.72 -0.35
CA LYS A 95 -14.19 -0.17 0.53
C LYS A 95 -13.65 0.10 1.93
N ARG A 96 -12.95 -0.87 2.54
CA ARG A 96 -12.38 -0.71 3.89
C ARG A 96 -11.36 0.42 3.97
N ILE A 97 -10.52 0.55 2.95
CA ILE A 97 -9.54 1.63 2.86
C ILE A 97 -10.23 2.99 2.73
N MET A 98 -11.23 3.11 1.84
CA MET A 98 -11.97 4.35 1.60
C MET A 98 -12.73 4.80 2.87
N ASP A 99 -13.39 3.85 3.55
CA ASP A 99 -14.13 4.12 4.78
C ASP A 99 -13.20 4.62 5.91
N ASP A 100 -12.03 3.99 6.10
CA ASP A 100 -11.05 4.40 7.12
C ASP A 100 -10.34 5.71 6.75
N ALA A 101 -10.04 5.93 5.47
CA ALA A 101 -9.45 7.17 4.96
C ALA A 101 -10.43 8.35 4.95
N LYS A 102 -11.75 8.08 5.07
CA LYS A 102 -12.83 9.08 4.99
C LYS A 102 -12.73 9.94 3.74
N LEU A 103 -12.39 9.31 2.61
CA LEU A 103 -12.26 9.99 1.32
C LEU A 103 -13.63 10.45 0.81
N LYS A 104 -13.61 11.59 0.15
CA LYS A 104 -14.79 12.23 -0.43
C LYS A 104 -14.60 12.42 -1.93
N SER A 105 -15.71 12.63 -2.64
CA SER A 105 -15.67 13.06 -4.04
C SER A 105 -14.73 14.26 -4.23
N ASN A 106 -13.94 14.22 -5.28
CA ASN A 106 -12.91 15.20 -5.67
C ASN A 106 -11.66 15.25 -4.76
N ASP A 107 -11.52 14.38 -3.75
CA ASP A 107 -10.25 14.26 -3.04
C ASP A 107 -9.16 13.78 -4.02
N ASN A 108 -7.96 14.35 -3.88
CA ASN A 108 -6.78 13.92 -4.61
C ASN A 108 -6.07 12.82 -3.83
N ILE A 109 -5.72 11.73 -4.49
CA ILE A 109 -4.98 10.62 -3.87
C ILE A 109 -3.85 10.12 -4.76
N ALA A 110 -2.89 9.44 -4.14
CA ALA A 110 -2.00 8.51 -4.81
C ALA A 110 -2.31 7.08 -4.36
N ILE A 111 -2.14 6.12 -5.26
CA ILE A 111 -2.34 4.70 -5.01
C ILE A 111 -1.03 3.95 -5.18
N MET A 112 -0.80 2.97 -4.32
CA MET A 112 0.27 1.99 -4.50
C MET A 112 -0.30 0.59 -4.40
N ILE A 113 -0.08 -0.22 -5.44
CA ILE A 113 -0.37 -1.64 -5.49
C ILE A 113 0.96 -2.37 -5.35
N ASN A 114 1.14 -3.03 -4.22
CA ASN A 114 2.43 -3.60 -3.82
C ASN A 114 2.36 -5.11 -3.70
N SER A 115 3.29 -5.82 -4.34
CA SER A 115 3.51 -7.26 -4.09
C SER A 115 4.08 -7.47 -2.69
N LEU A 116 3.62 -8.48 -1.98
CA LEU A 116 4.24 -8.92 -0.72
C LEU A 116 5.48 -9.79 -0.94
N GLY A 117 5.80 -10.14 -2.19
CA GLY A 117 7.02 -10.86 -2.57
C GLY A 117 6.83 -11.73 -3.80
N ALA A 118 6.02 -12.78 -3.72
CA ALA A 118 5.85 -13.74 -4.81
C ALA A 118 4.79 -13.36 -5.85
N THR A 119 3.87 -12.44 -5.54
CA THR A 119 2.84 -12.04 -6.50
C THR A 119 3.45 -11.28 -7.68
N PRO A 120 3.29 -11.76 -8.94
CA PRO A 120 3.89 -11.15 -10.11
C PRO A 120 3.17 -9.86 -10.53
N LEU A 121 3.83 -9.07 -11.38
CA LEU A 121 3.31 -7.75 -11.82
C LEU A 121 1.99 -7.86 -12.57
N GLU A 122 1.80 -8.91 -13.36
CA GLU A 122 0.58 -9.14 -14.12
C GLU A 122 -0.66 -9.21 -13.23
N GLU A 123 -0.55 -9.92 -12.10
CA GLU A 123 -1.64 -9.98 -11.10
C GLU A 123 -1.85 -8.63 -10.42
N LEU A 124 -0.78 -7.89 -10.13
CA LEU A 124 -0.91 -6.54 -9.57
C LEU A 124 -1.59 -5.57 -10.54
N TYR A 125 -1.39 -5.72 -11.85
CA TYR A 125 -2.09 -4.91 -12.86
C TYR A 125 -3.58 -5.26 -12.94
N ILE A 126 -3.98 -6.53 -12.71
CA ILE A 126 -5.40 -6.90 -12.57
C ILE A 126 -6.02 -6.17 -11.37
N VAL A 127 -5.33 -6.18 -10.23
CA VAL A 127 -5.75 -5.42 -9.03
C VAL A 127 -5.84 -3.93 -9.32
N SER A 128 -4.81 -3.36 -9.95
CA SER A 128 -4.73 -1.94 -10.31
C SER A 128 -5.90 -1.52 -11.22
N LYS A 129 -6.23 -2.34 -12.21
CA LYS A 129 -7.39 -2.11 -13.09
C LYS A 129 -8.66 -1.95 -12.25
N ARG A 130 -8.95 -2.93 -11.36
CA ARG A 130 -10.17 -2.90 -10.54
C ARG A 130 -10.21 -1.71 -9.59
N VAL A 131 -9.08 -1.36 -8.97
CA VAL A 131 -8.98 -0.17 -8.11
C VAL A 131 -9.30 1.10 -8.90
N ASN A 132 -8.78 1.26 -10.12
CA ASN A 132 -9.04 2.44 -10.95
C ASN A 132 -10.52 2.52 -11.40
N GLU A 133 -11.17 1.38 -11.70
CA GLU A 133 -12.62 1.34 -11.95
C GLU A 133 -13.41 1.86 -10.74
N ASN A 134 -13.08 1.40 -9.55
CA ASN A 134 -13.73 1.83 -8.31
C ASN A 134 -13.50 3.30 -8.00
N LEU A 135 -12.29 3.82 -8.23
CA LEU A 135 -11.98 5.25 -8.07
C LEU A 135 -12.81 6.12 -9.01
N SER A 136 -12.91 5.72 -10.29
CA SER A 136 -13.73 6.42 -11.29
C SER A 136 -15.20 6.49 -10.86
N ASN A 137 -15.75 5.40 -10.36
CA ASN A 137 -17.12 5.33 -9.87
C ASN A 137 -17.38 6.19 -8.62
N SER A 138 -16.33 6.46 -7.85
CA SER A 138 -16.40 7.25 -6.60
C SER A 138 -16.07 8.74 -6.80
N ASN A 139 -15.78 9.17 -8.04
CA ASN A 139 -15.31 10.52 -8.37
C ASN A 139 -14.13 10.98 -7.51
N ILE A 140 -13.17 10.09 -7.25
CA ILE A 140 -11.93 10.39 -6.55
C ILE A 140 -10.82 10.59 -7.58
N ASN A 141 -10.04 11.66 -7.42
CA ASN A 141 -8.97 12.01 -8.36
C ASN A 141 -7.71 11.20 -8.05
N ASN A 142 -7.39 10.24 -8.90
CA ASN A 142 -6.13 9.51 -8.81
C ASN A 142 -5.03 10.29 -9.52
N ILE A 143 -4.11 10.87 -8.75
CA ILE A 143 -3.00 11.67 -9.27
C ILE A 143 -1.89 10.78 -9.81
N LYS A 144 -1.58 9.67 -9.13
CA LYS A 144 -0.53 8.74 -9.51
C LYS A 144 -0.81 7.34 -8.97
N THR A 145 -0.59 6.33 -9.81
CA THR A 145 -0.60 4.92 -9.39
C THR A 145 0.80 4.34 -9.51
N TYR A 146 1.24 3.68 -8.45
CA TYR A 146 2.48 2.92 -8.39
C TYR A 146 2.14 1.43 -8.30
N VAL A 147 2.75 0.62 -9.16
CA VAL A 147 2.54 -0.83 -9.18
C VAL A 147 3.91 -1.50 -9.15
N GLY A 148 4.17 -2.35 -8.17
CA GLY A 148 5.48 -2.97 -8.06
C GLY A 148 5.75 -3.73 -6.76
N ARG A 149 7.02 -3.96 -6.49
CA ARG A 149 7.54 -4.57 -5.26
C ARG A 149 8.25 -3.51 -4.44
N TYR A 150 7.57 -2.90 -3.48
CA TYR A 150 8.10 -1.80 -2.67
C TYR A 150 8.39 -2.21 -1.23
N ALA A 151 7.51 -3.01 -0.64
CA ALA A 151 7.70 -3.57 0.71
C ALA A 151 7.23 -5.03 0.71
N THR A 152 8.17 -5.94 0.83
CA THR A 152 7.96 -7.37 0.65
C THR A 152 8.26 -8.15 1.92
N SER A 153 7.79 -9.37 1.99
CA SER A 153 8.08 -10.36 3.01
C SER A 153 8.51 -11.66 2.33
N MET A 154 9.77 -11.67 1.85
CA MET A 154 10.41 -12.81 1.18
C MET A 154 9.54 -13.37 0.03
N GLU A 155 9.18 -14.66 0.10
CA GLU A 155 8.35 -15.37 -0.89
C GLU A 155 6.85 -15.34 -0.57
N MET A 156 6.39 -14.48 0.34
CA MET A 156 4.96 -14.36 0.64
C MET A 156 4.17 -14.02 -0.62
N ALA A 157 3.23 -14.87 -0.99
CA ALA A 157 2.27 -14.53 -2.04
C ALA A 157 1.15 -13.69 -1.42
N GLY A 158 0.85 -12.59 -2.10
CA GLY A 158 -0.12 -11.62 -1.63
C GLY A 158 0.18 -10.23 -2.13
N MET A 159 -0.67 -9.30 -1.79
CA MET A 159 -0.52 -7.90 -2.20
C MET A 159 -1.05 -6.95 -1.13
N SER A 160 -0.72 -5.67 -1.25
CA SER A 160 -1.35 -4.62 -0.47
C SER A 160 -1.77 -3.45 -1.36
N ILE A 161 -2.87 -2.82 -0.98
CA ILE A 161 -3.35 -1.57 -1.56
C ILE A 161 -3.08 -0.48 -0.53
N THR A 162 -2.38 0.56 -0.94
CA THR A 162 -2.11 1.74 -0.12
C THR A 162 -2.67 2.98 -0.79
N THR A 163 -3.36 3.82 -0.04
CA THR A 163 -3.78 5.15 -0.47
C THR A 163 -3.06 6.22 0.34
N LEU A 164 -2.69 7.29 -0.30
CA LEU A 164 -2.24 8.53 0.32
C LEU A 164 -3.19 9.66 -0.12
N LYS A 165 -3.92 10.25 0.81
CA LYS A 165 -4.68 11.47 0.55
C LYS A 165 -3.73 12.64 0.43
N LEU A 166 -3.89 13.42 -0.64
CA LEU A 166 -2.97 14.48 -1.02
C LEU A 166 -3.61 15.85 -0.81
N ASN A 167 -2.93 16.72 -0.07
CA ASN A 167 -3.04 18.16 -0.21
C ASN A 167 -2.01 18.65 -1.25
N ASP A 168 -2.01 19.95 -1.58
CA ASP A 168 -1.11 20.49 -2.62
C ASP A 168 0.36 20.31 -2.27
N ASN A 169 0.74 20.49 -1.00
CA ASN A 169 2.11 20.32 -0.54
C ASN A 169 2.56 18.85 -0.65
N LEU A 170 1.78 17.91 -0.13
CA LEU A 170 2.10 16.48 -0.23
C LEU A 170 2.14 16.01 -1.69
N LYS A 171 1.29 16.56 -2.55
CA LYS A 171 1.28 16.28 -3.99
C LYS A 171 2.58 16.75 -4.65
N GLU A 172 3.01 17.98 -4.40
CA GLU A 172 4.25 18.52 -4.93
C GLU A 172 5.46 17.68 -4.51
N LEU A 173 5.58 17.38 -3.20
CA LEU A 173 6.67 16.58 -2.66
C LEU A 173 6.66 15.13 -3.16
N LEU A 174 5.49 14.53 -3.32
CA LEU A 174 5.37 13.17 -3.89
C LEU A 174 5.86 13.14 -5.34
N LEU A 175 5.52 14.15 -6.13
CA LEU A 175 5.84 14.24 -7.56
C LEU A 175 7.23 14.84 -7.82
N ALA A 176 7.94 15.34 -6.83
CA ALA A 176 9.31 15.82 -6.97
C ALA A 176 10.22 14.71 -7.52
N ASN A 177 11.19 15.08 -8.34
CA ASN A 177 12.13 14.13 -8.94
C ASN A 177 12.86 13.32 -7.87
N SER A 178 13.01 12.05 -8.11
CA SER A 178 13.81 11.14 -7.28
C SER A 178 14.21 9.92 -8.09
N GLU A 179 15.39 9.43 -7.82
CA GLU A 179 15.94 8.26 -8.52
C GLU A 179 16.63 7.33 -7.51
N CYS A 180 16.19 6.10 -7.48
CA CYS A 180 16.88 5.02 -6.78
C CYS A 180 16.50 3.68 -7.42
N PRO A 181 17.16 2.55 -7.08
CA PRO A 181 16.85 1.24 -7.67
C PRO A 181 15.39 0.78 -7.55
N PHE A 182 14.64 1.32 -6.58
CA PHE A 182 13.26 0.93 -6.31
C PHE A 182 12.22 1.99 -6.67
N TRP A 183 12.66 3.20 -6.98
CA TRP A 183 11.75 4.31 -7.17
C TRP A 183 12.31 5.33 -8.16
N ASN A 184 11.59 5.52 -9.25
CA ASN A 184 11.82 6.60 -10.21
C ASN A 184 10.55 7.44 -10.34
N ASN A 185 10.71 8.75 -10.31
CA ASN A 185 9.59 9.67 -10.43
C ASN A 185 9.92 10.77 -11.44
#